data_26b0d26a37684036164afc875f123aca
#
_entry.id   26b0d26a37684036164afc875f123aca
#
_cell.length_a   1.000
_cell.length_b   1.000
_cell.length_c   1.000
_cell.angle_alpha   90.00
_cell.angle_beta   90.00
_cell.angle_gamma   90.00
#
_symmetry.space_group_name_H-M   'P 1'
#
loop_
_entity.id
_entity.type
_entity.pdbx_description
1 polymer ?
#
loop_
_entity_poly.entity_id
_entity_poly.type
_entity_poly.pdbx_seq_one_letter_code
_entity_poly.pdbx_strand_id
1 'polypeptide(L)'
;MVSAQPGSMGAKGLIDKRVAAYFPFGFPALAGPLRIGRLQKLARAMQGFDLILTYNWGAMDAAMAHAVFGPTMGLAPLIHHEDGFNADETDGLKRSRNWYRIVALSRASALVVPSRLLEDIALRTWRQPRARVVHIPNAIDTAAFLRKPKPDALPRVVKRPGEKWLGTLAGLRAVKNLPRMVRALAALPPEWQLVIVGEGPEREAIRAEAMRLDLGHRVQLPGHVADPATAVGLFDLFALSSDSEQAPLSVIEAMAAGLAVVSPAVGDVASMVAEANRPFITPPGDDAAFAEALSALCADDVARRRIGDANRKHARAELDASVMFARYAQVYGTALGRSSFP
;
A
#
# COMPACT_ATOMS: atom_id res chain seq x y z
N MET A 1 0.28 -9.17 -21.63
CA MET A 1 0.73 -8.16 -20.66
C MET A 1 1.99 -7.48 -21.17
N VAL A 2 2.18 -6.18 -20.92
CA VAL A 2 3.32 -5.39 -21.40
C VAL A 2 3.85 -4.53 -20.24
N SER A 3 5.16 -4.41 -20.10
CA SER A 3 5.81 -3.58 -19.08
C SER A 3 6.57 -2.42 -19.73
N ALA A 4 6.52 -1.23 -19.13
CA ALA A 4 7.40 -0.11 -19.50
C ALA A 4 8.85 -0.38 -19.13
N GLN A 5 9.12 -1.36 -18.28
CA GLN A 5 10.44 -1.84 -17.87
C GLN A 5 10.58 -3.34 -18.19
N PRO A 6 10.93 -3.72 -19.42
CA PRO A 6 10.95 -5.13 -19.85
C PRO A 6 11.83 -6.05 -19.01
N GLY A 7 12.90 -5.52 -18.39
CA GLY A 7 13.76 -6.26 -17.46
C GLY A 7 13.17 -6.51 -16.06
N SER A 8 12.06 -5.85 -15.70
CA SER A 8 11.45 -5.92 -14.36
C SER A 8 10.08 -6.60 -14.42
N MET A 9 10.08 -7.93 -14.63
CA MET A 9 8.85 -8.73 -14.74
C MET A 9 8.66 -9.70 -13.57
N GLY A 10 9.08 -9.31 -12.37
CA GLY A 10 9.02 -10.17 -11.17
C GLY A 10 7.60 -10.68 -10.84
N ALA A 11 6.58 -9.86 -11.07
CA ALA A 11 5.19 -10.26 -10.87
C ALA A 11 4.70 -11.37 -11.83
N LYS A 12 5.43 -11.67 -12.91
CA LYS A 12 5.07 -12.75 -13.84
C LYS A 12 4.96 -14.10 -13.14
N GLY A 13 5.83 -14.37 -12.16
CA GLY A 13 5.81 -15.60 -11.37
C GLY A 13 4.62 -15.74 -10.42
N LEU A 14 3.88 -14.64 -10.17
CA LEU A 14 2.71 -14.61 -9.29
C LEU A 14 1.39 -14.84 -10.04
N ILE A 15 1.42 -14.91 -11.38
CA ILE A 15 0.22 -15.14 -12.17
C ILE A 15 -0.23 -16.58 -11.96
N ASP A 16 -1.50 -16.76 -11.57
CA ASP A 16 -2.10 -18.07 -11.43
C ASP A 16 -1.98 -18.86 -12.75
N LYS A 17 -1.52 -20.10 -12.66
CA LYS A 17 -1.29 -20.99 -13.82
C LYS A 17 -2.56 -21.27 -14.64
N ARG A 18 -3.74 -21.05 -14.06
CA ARG A 18 -5.03 -21.15 -14.76
C ARG A 18 -5.30 -19.98 -15.70
N VAL A 19 -4.57 -18.86 -15.52
CA VAL A 19 -4.70 -17.68 -16.38
C VAL A 19 -3.77 -17.81 -17.57
N ALA A 20 -4.32 -17.81 -18.78
CA ALA A 20 -3.53 -17.75 -20.01
C ALA A 20 -2.90 -16.35 -20.17
N ALA A 21 -1.65 -16.19 -19.75
CA ALA A 21 -0.93 -14.93 -19.83
C ALA A 21 -0.03 -14.89 -21.06
N TYR A 22 -0.23 -13.89 -21.93
CA TYR A 22 0.58 -13.65 -23.11
C TYR A 22 1.44 -12.39 -22.95
N PHE A 23 2.71 -12.50 -23.33
CA PHE A 23 3.70 -11.42 -23.29
C PHE A 23 4.22 -11.19 -24.73
N PRO A 24 3.64 -10.23 -25.47
CA PRO A 24 3.93 -10.05 -26.89
C PRO A 24 5.36 -9.56 -27.11
N PHE A 25 6.05 -10.16 -28.08
CA PHE A 25 7.27 -9.61 -28.63
C PHE A 25 6.94 -8.47 -29.60
N GLY A 26 7.77 -7.40 -29.57
CA GLY A 26 7.61 -6.30 -30.51
C GLY A 26 6.42 -5.36 -30.24
N PHE A 27 5.82 -5.40 -29.06
CA PHE A 27 4.84 -4.39 -28.66
C PHE A 27 5.50 -3.00 -28.67
N PRO A 28 4.83 -1.95 -29.20
CA PRO A 28 5.42 -0.61 -29.20
C PRO A 28 5.82 -0.14 -27.82
N ALA A 29 6.96 0.57 -27.73
CA ALA A 29 7.45 1.06 -26.44
C ALA A 29 6.41 1.93 -25.74
N LEU A 30 6.10 1.58 -24.49
CA LEU A 30 5.15 2.32 -23.65
C LEU A 30 5.64 3.71 -23.26
N ALA A 31 6.97 3.91 -23.18
CA ALA A 31 7.58 5.19 -22.86
C ALA A 31 8.41 5.72 -24.05
N GLY A 32 8.56 7.05 -24.13
CA GLY A 32 9.37 7.69 -25.17
C GLY A 32 8.84 9.07 -25.56
N PRO A 33 9.50 9.75 -26.52
CA PRO A 33 9.05 11.08 -26.97
C PRO A 33 7.60 11.06 -27.43
N LEU A 34 6.83 12.08 -27.05
CA LEU A 34 5.45 12.21 -27.46
C LEU A 34 5.39 12.55 -28.97
N ARG A 35 5.09 11.53 -29.78
CA ARG A 35 4.95 11.64 -31.23
C ARG A 35 3.65 10.99 -31.66
N ILE A 36 2.90 11.63 -32.56
CA ILE A 36 1.59 11.15 -33.01
C ILE A 36 1.69 9.73 -33.61
N GLY A 37 2.70 9.49 -34.43
CA GLY A 37 2.92 8.16 -35.05
C GLY A 37 3.21 7.05 -34.02
N ARG A 38 3.85 7.36 -32.87
CA ARG A 38 4.05 6.39 -31.78
C ARG A 38 2.73 6.10 -31.06
N LEU A 39 1.95 7.14 -30.75
CA LEU A 39 0.64 6.96 -30.14
C LEU A 39 -0.30 6.15 -31.05
N GLN A 40 -0.25 6.41 -32.37
CA GLN A 40 -1.04 5.64 -33.34
C GLN A 40 -0.61 4.16 -33.38
N LYS A 41 0.69 3.86 -33.29
CA LYS A 41 1.19 2.48 -33.22
C LYS A 41 0.70 1.79 -31.93
N LEU A 42 0.74 2.50 -30.77
CA LEU A 42 0.20 2.00 -29.51
C LEU A 42 -1.29 1.73 -29.63
N ALA A 43 -2.07 2.65 -30.22
CA ALA A 43 -3.51 2.47 -30.42
C ALA A 43 -3.80 1.23 -31.29
N ARG A 44 -3.07 1.04 -32.40
CA ARG A 44 -3.23 -0.16 -33.24
C ARG A 44 -2.89 -1.45 -32.48
N ALA A 45 -1.87 -1.43 -31.63
CA ALA A 45 -1.49 -2.59 -30.84
C ALA A 45 -2.50 -2.93 -29.72
N MET A 46 -3.40 -2.00 -29.41
CA MET A 46 -4.49 -2.20 -28.45
C MET A 46 -5.81 -2.65 -29.10
N GLN A 47 -5.87 -2.84 -30.43
CA GLN A 47 -7.05 -3.37 -31.11
C GLN A 47 -7.24 -4.86 -30.83
N GLY A 48 -8.48 -5.35 -30.88
CA GLY A 48 -8.81 -6.76 -30.73
C GLY A 48 -8.88 -7.29 -29.30
N PHE A 49 -8.80 -6.40 -28.31
CA PHE A 49 -9.05 -6.74 -26.90
C PHE A 49 -10.47 -6.31 -26.51
N ASP A 50 -11.07 -7.01 -25.53
CA ASP A 50 -12.38 -6.64 -24.97
C ASP A 50 -12.26 -5.57 -23.89
N LEU A 51 -11.12 -5.52 -23.18
CA LEU A 51 -10.84 -4.56 -22.11
C LEU A 51 -9.35 -4.22 -22.10
N ILE A 52 -9.03 -2.94 -21.89
CA ILE A 52 -7.67 -2.44 -21.78
C ILE A 52 -7.45 -1.98 -20.34
N LEU A 53 -6.46 -2.57 -19.64
CA LEU A 53 -6.05 -2.18 -18.30
C LEU A 53 -4.67 -1.52 -18.37
N THR A 54 -4.55 -0.34 -17.79
CA THR A 54 -3.30 0.42 -17.72
C THR A 54 -2.96 0.74 -16.26
N TYR A 55 -1.66 0.73 -15.92
CA TYR A 55 -1.19 0.90 -14.55
C TYR A 55 -0.12 1.97 -14.46
N ASN A 56 -0.31 2.92 -13.56
CA ASN A 56 0.66 3.94 -13.17
C ASN A 56 1.22 4.77 -14.34
N TRP A 57 2.16 5.64 -14.05
CA TRP A 57 2.79 6.52 -15.04
C TRP A 57 3.40 5.76 -16.23
N GLY A 58 3.93 4.55 -16.01
CA GLY A 58 4.55 3.75 -17.06
C GLY A 58 3.63 3.35 -18.22
N ALA A 59 2.32 3.33 -18.02
CA ALA A 59 1.33 3.02 -19.04
C ALA A 59 0.53 4.24 -19.52
N MET A 60 0.91 5.46 -19.08
CA MET A 60 0.15 6.68 -19.38
C MET A 60 0.12 7.01 -20.88
N ASP A 61 1.17 6.66 -21.63
CA ASP A 61 1.18 6.87 -23.08
C ASP A 61 0.19 5.94 -23.82
N ALA A 62 -0.08 4.76 -23.29
CA ALA A 62 -1.15 3.90 -23.80
C ALA A 62 -2.53 4.52 -23.54
N ALA A 63 -2.74 5.08 -22.34
CA ALA A 63 -3.96 5.83 -22.03
C ALA A 63 -4.11 7.06 -22.94
N MET A 64 -3.03 7.80 -23.21
CA MET A 64 -3.04 8.92 -24.15
C MET A 64 -3.39 8.46 -25.58
N ALA A 65 -2.79 7.36 -26.04
CA ALA A 65 -3.11 6.79 -27.35
C ALA A 65 -4.59 6.38 -27.45
N HIS A 66 -5.14 5.81 -26.38
CA HIS A 66 -6.56 5.49 -26.30
C HIS A 66 -7.43 6.75 -26.32
N ALA A 67 -7.08 7.80 -25.58
CA ALA A 67 -7.83 9.04 -25.54
C ALA A 67 -7.88 9.73 -26.92
N VAL A 68 -6.78 9.68 -27.68
CA VAL A 68 -6.68 10.34 -29.01
C VAL A 68 -7.32 9.50 -30.13
N PHE A 69 -7.03 8.21 -30.17
CA PHE A 69 -7.41 7.34 -31.31
C PHE A 69 -8.53 6.35 -31.00
N GLY A 70 -8.90 6.17 -29.73
CA GLY A 70 -9.90 5.18 -29.32
C GLY A 70 -11.22 5.29 -30.09
N PRO A 71 -11.84 6.47 -30.20
CA PRO A 71 -13.10 6.63 -30.90
C PRO A 71 -13.03 6.27 -32.39
N THR A 72 -11.96 6.66 -33.08
CA THR A 72 -11.78 6.44 -34.52
C THR A 72 -11.35 5.02 -34.85
N MET A 73 -10.72 4.32 -33.94
CA MET A 73 -10.22 2.95 -34.10
C MET A 73 -11.11 1.89 -33.45
N GLY A 74 -12.20 2.28 -32.78
CA GLY A 74 -13.10 1.36 -32.10
C GLY A 74 -12.39 0.57 -30.98
N LEU A 75 -11.51 1.23 -30.20
CA LEU A 75 -10.81 0.55 -29.12
C LEU A 75 -11.76 0.18 -27.97
N ALA A 76 -11.47 -0.95 -27.35
CA ALA A 76 -12.18 -1.43 -26.16
C ALA A 76 -12.14 -0.41 -25.01
N PRO A 77 -13.06 -0.49 -24.05
CA PRO A 77 -13.01 0.32 -22.84
C PRO A 77 -11.64 0.26 -22.16
N LEU A 78 -11.17 1.41 -21.65
CA LEU A 78 -9.91 1.49 -20.90
C LEU A 78 -10.19 1.83 -19.45
N ILE A 79 -9.59 1.06 -18.53
CA ILE A 79 -9.55 1.37 -17.11
C ILE A 79 -8.10 1.63 -16.72
N HIS A 80 -7.86 2.77 -16.08
CA HIS A 80 -6.54 3.13 -15.56
C HIS A 80 -6.48 2.91 -14.05
N HIS A 81 -5.36 2.35 -13.58
CA HIS A 81 -5.05 2.13 -12.17
C HIS A 81 -3.86 3.00 -11.81
N GLU A 82 -4.02 3.87 -10.82
CA GLU A 82 -2.93 4.71 -10.33
C GLU A 82 -2.69 4.41 -8.85
N ASP A 83 -1.58 3.70 -8.52
CA ASP A 83 -1.28 3.24 -7.18
C ASP A 83 -0.36 4.19 -6.40
N GLY A 84 0.14 5.25 -7.03
CA GLY A 84 1.03 6.22 -6.40
C GLY A 84 1.89 7.00 -7.37
N PHE A 85 2.88 7.70 -6.81
CA PHE A 85 3.77 8.58 -7.55
C PHE A 85 5.19 8.02 -7.63
N ASN A 86 5.92 8.41 -8.67
CA ASN A 86 7.34 8.11 -8.78
C ASN A 86 8.14 8.95 -7.77
N ALA A 87 9.36 8.49 -7.47
CA ALA A 87 10.26 9.16 -6.54
C ALA A 87 10.52 10.65 -6.88
N ASP A 88 10.40 11.01 -8.15
CA ASP A 88 10.59 12.39 -8.63
C ASP A 88 9.32 13.28 -8.49
N GLU A 89 8.26 12.78 -7.88
CA GLU A 89 7.03 13.52 -7.49
C GLU A 89 6.83 13.52 -5.96
N THR A 90 7.84 13.11 -5.17
CA THR A 90 7.77 13.09 -3.70
C THR A 90 7.63 14.50 -3.10
N ASP A 91 8.31 15.48 -3.71
CA ASP A 91 8.30 16.88 -3.26
C ASP A 91 7.14 17.71 -3.85
N GLY A 92 6.24 17.04 -4.56
CA GLY A 92 5.05 17.65 -5.17
C GLY A 92 4.79 17.20 -6.60
N LEU A 93 3.54 17.30 -7.00
CA LEU A 93 3.08 16.85 -8.31
C LEU A 93 3.57 17.78 -9.43
N LYS A 94 4.20 17.21 -10.44
CA LYS A 94 4.68 17.98 -11.61
C LYS A 94 3.51 18.48 -12.47
N ARG A 95 3.43 19.78 -12.69
CA ARG A 95 2.34 20.43 -13.45
C ARG A 95 2.20 19.85 -14.86
N SER A 96 3.31 19.56 -15.54
CA SER A 96 3.30 18.96 -16.89
C SER A 96 2.68 17.56 -16.89
N ARG A 97 2.99 16.73 -15.87
CA ARG A 97 2.39 15.39 -15.72
C ARG A 97 0.91 15.46 -15.36
N ASN A 98 0.50 16.44 -14.55
CA ASN A 98 -0.90 16.64 -14.25
C ASN A 98 -1.70 16.98 -15.51
N TRP A 99 -1.21 17.88 -16.34
CA TRP A 99 -1.81 18.18 -17.64
C TRP A 99 -1.89 16.94 -18.53
N TYR A 100 -0.83 16.15 -18.55
CA TYR A 100 -0.80 14.90 -19.32
C TYR A 100 -1.87 13.91 -18.83
N ARG A 101 -1.99 13.73 -17.50
CA ARG A 101 -3.03 12.88 -16.89
C ARG A 101 -4.45 13.38 -17.20
N ILE A 102 -4.68 14.68 -17.16
CA ILE A 102 -6.00 15.26 -17.51
C ILE A 102 -6.43 14.81 -18.90
N VAL A 103 -5.54 14.90 -19.89
CA VAL A 103 -5.85 14.56 -21.29
C VAL A 103 -5.90 13.05 -21.48
N ALA A 104 -4.89 12.32 -21.02
CA ALA A 104 -4.75 10.87 -21.20
C ALA A 104 -5.92 10.09 -20.57
N LEU A 105 -6.43 10.54 -19.43
CA LEU A 105 -7.52 9.88 -18.71
C LEU A 105 -8.91 10.38 -19.10
N SER A 106 -9.02 11.39 -19.96
CA SER A 106 -10.30 12.02 -20.32
C SER A 106 -11.34 11.07 -20.92
N ARG A 107 -10.91 9.96 -21.50
CA ARG A 107 -11.76 8.93 -22.10
C ARG A 107 -11.67 7.56 -21.42
N ALA A 108 -10.99 7.47 -20.28
CA ALA A 108 -11.01 6.25 -19.48
C ALA A 108 -12.43 5.96 -18.99
N SER A 109 -12.85 4.71 -19.04
CA SER A 109 -14.13 4.25 -18.50
C SER A 109 -14.16 4.33 -17.00
N ALA A 110 -13.01 4.04 -16.35
CA ALA A 110 -12.80 4.25 -14.93
C ALA A 110 -11.33 4.58 -14.64
N LEU A 111 -11.12 5.32 -13.55
CA LEU A 111 -9.83 5.53 -12.88
C LEU A 111 -9.94 4.92 -11.48
N VAL A 112 -9.20 3.86 -11.24
CA VAL A 112 -9.15 3.17 -9.95
C VAL A 112 -7.95 3.67 -9.15
N VAL A 113 -8.19 4.01 -7.89
CA VAL A 113 -7.18 4.53 -6.96
C VAL A 113 -7.28 3.84 -5.60
N PRO A 114 -6.15 3.52 -4.92
CA PRO A 114 -6.16 2.76 -3.67
C PRO A 114 -6.31 3.63 -2.41
N SER A 115 -6.28 4.96 -2.53
CA SER A 115 -6.34 5.86 -1.38
C SER A 115 -7.27 7.04 -1.61
N ARG A 116 -7.83 7.58 -0.51
CA ARG A 116 -8.64 8.80 -0.51
C ARG A 116 -7.83 10.01 -0.96
N LEU A 117 -6.54 10.04 -0.62
CA LEU A 117 -5.64 11.08 -1.09
C LEU A 117 -5.54 11.08 -2.62
N LEU A 118 -5.35 9.92 -3.24
CA LEU A 118 -5.31 9.80 -4.70
C LEU A 118 -6.67 10.07 -5.34
N GLU A 119 -7.76 9.69 -4.70
CA GLU A 119 -9.12 10.04 -5.12
C GLU A 119 -9.30 11.56 -5.19
N ASP A 120 -8.89 12.28 -4.14
CA ASP A 120 -8.96 13.74 -4.09
C ASP A 120 -8.09 14.40 -5.17
N ILE A 121 -6.88 13.91 -5.37
CA ILE A 121 -5.98 14.35 -6.44
C ILE A 121 -6.61 14.10 -7.83
N ALA A 122 -7.19 12.91 -8.05
CA ALA A 122 -7.85 12.58 -9.31
C ALA A 122 -9.01 13.53 -9.62
N LEU A 123 -9.80 13.87 -8.62
CA LEU A 123 -10.94 14.77 -8.76
C LEU A 123 -10.52 16.23 -8.93
N ARG A 124 -9.64 16.75 -8.06
CA ARG A 124 -9.31 18.19 -8.00
C ARG A 124 -8.18 18.56 -8.92
N THR A 125 -7.12 17.76 -8.97
CA THR A 125 -5.90 18.08 -9.73
C THR A 125 -5.99 17.58 -11.16
N TRP A 126 -6.41 16.32 -11.36
CA TRP A 126 -6.55 15.75 -12.71
C TRP A 126 -7.94 15.97 -13.30
N ARG A 127 -8.85 16.61 -12.55
CA ARG A 127 -10.19 17.01 -13.02
C ARG A 127 -10.99 15.87 -13.64
N GLN A 128 -10.82 14.66 -13.09
CA GLN A 128 -11.58 13.52 -13.57
C GLN A 128 -13.03 13.57 -13.05
N PRO A 129 -14.03 13.21 -13.86
CA PRO A 129 -15.42 13.18 -13.42
C PRO A 129 -15.61 12.20 -12.25
N ARG A 130 -16.35 12.62 -11.22
CA ARG A 130 -16.63 11.79 -10.03
C ARG A 130 -17.17 10.40 -10.38
N ALA A 131 -18.04 10.30 -11.40
CA ALA A 131 -18.62 9.04 -11.83
C ALA A 131 -17.60 8.03 -12.40
N ARG A 132 -16.37 8.46 -12.71
CA ARG A 132 -15.31 7.61 -13.25
C ARG A 132 -14.21 7.31 -12.25
N VAL A 133 -14.12 8.05 -11.14
CA VAL A 133 -13.10 7.80 -10.12
C VAL A 133 -13.65 6.81 -9.09
N VAL A 134 -12.98 5.68 -8.97
CA VAL A 134 -13.38 4.58 -8.10
C VAL A 134 -12.28 4.33 -7.07
N HIS A 135 -12.60 4.48 -5.81
CA HIS A 135 -11.70 4.14 -4.72
C HIS A 135 -11.86 2.65 -4.37
N ILE A 136 -10.80 1.88 -4.59
CA ILE A 136 -10.68 0.49 -4.16
C ILE A 136 -9.43 0.40 -3.29
N PRO A 137 -9.56 0.31 -1.97
CA PRO A 137 -8.42 0.26 -1.07
C PRO A 137 -7.60 -1.02 -1.29
N ASN A 138 -6.31 -0.94 -0.96
CA ASN A 138 -5.47 -2.12 -0.87
C ASN A 138 -6.06 -3.11 0.12
N ALA A 139 -5.88 -4.39 -0.15
CA ALA A 139 -6.40 -5.46 0.68
C ALA A 139 -5.41 -6.64 0.74
N ILE A 140 -5.63 -7.51 1.73
CA ILE A 140 -4.83 -8.72 1.94
C ILE A 140 -5.74 -9.93 2.19
N ASP A 141 -5.21 -11.13 2.15
CA ASP A 141 -5.88 -12.32 2.70
C ASP A 141 -5.89 -12.22 4.24
N THR A 142 -6.97 -11.66 4.80
CA THR A 142 -7.09 -11.45 6.24
C THR A 142 -7.16 -12.76 7.02
N ALA A 143 -7.60 -13.86 6.38
CA ALA A 143 -7.69 -15.16 7.03
C ALA A 143 -6.31 -15.75 7.35
N ALA A 144 -5.28 -15.43 6.58
CA ALA A 144 -3.91 -15.84 6.85
C ALA A 144 -3.40 -15.36 8.21
N PHE A 145 -3.85 -14.19 8.68
CA PHE A 145 -3.44 -13.55 9.94
C PHE A 145 -4.19 -14.04 11.18
N LEU A 146 -5.16 -14.93 11.04
CA LEU A 146 -5.87 -15.54 12.18
C LEU A 146 -5.05 -16.60 12.91
N ARG A 147 -3.99 -17.09 12.31
CA ARG A 147 -3.12 -18.12 12.88
C ARG A 147 -2.29 -17.52 14.02
N LYS A 148 -2.25 -18.23 15.16
CA LYS A 148 -1.35 -17.85 16.25
C LYS A 148 0.08 -18.26 15.88
N PRO A 149 1.02 -17.30 15.73
CA PRO A 149 2.40 -17.62 15.39
C PRO A 149 3.09 -18.37 16.50
N LYS A 150 4.13 -19.13 16.14
CA LYS A 150 5.05 -19.72 17.13
C LYS A 150 5.95 -18.64 17.72
N PRO A 151 6.36 -18.76 19.00
CA PRO A 151 7.25 -17.77 19.64
C PRO A 151 8.60 -17.56 18.94
N ASP A 152 9.05 -18.53 18.17
CA ASP A 152 10.29 -18.58 17.39
C ASP A 152 10.10 -18.34 15.89
N ALA A 153 8.94 -17.80 15.47
CA ALA A 153 8.63 -17.58 14.05
C ALA A 153 9.54 -16.53 13.38
N LEU A 154 10.15 -15.61 14.17
CA LEU A 154 11.09 -14.62 13.65
C LEU A 154 12.52 -15.15 13.66
N PRO A 155 13.30 -14.92 12.59
CA PRO A 155 14.70 -15.34 12.55
C PRO A 155 15.51 -14.72 13.72
N ARG A 156 16.22 -15.56 14.45
CA ARG A 156 17.17 -15.16 15.54
C ARG A 156 16.52 -14.42 16.72
N VAL A 157 15.20 -14.34 16.78
CA VAL A 157 14.49 -13.67 17.88
C VAL A 157 13.38 -14.59 18.37
N VAL A 158 13.33 -14.79 19.68
CA VAL A 158 12.32 -15.61 20.34
C VAL A 158 11.63 -14.76 21.39
N LYS A 159 10.29 -14.71 21.36
CA LYS A 159 9.51 -14.01 22.38
C LYS A 159 9.55 -14.78 23.68
N ARG A 160 10.10 -14.17 24.72
CA ARG A 160 10.23 -14.78 26.04
C ARG A 160 8.96 -14.57 26.87
N PRO A 161 8.68 -15.43 27.85
CA PRO A 161 7.60 -15.23 28.80
C PRO A 161 7.73 -13.87 29.51
N GLY A 162 6.65 -13.11 29.57
CA GLY A 162 6.60 -11.79 30.18
C GLY A 162 7.01 -10.63 29.27
N GLU A 163 7.67 -10.89 28.15
CA GLU A 163 7.97 -9.83 27.16
C GLU A 163 6.73 -9.35 26.44
N LYS A 164 6.66 -8.04 26.21
CA LYS A 164 5.70 -7.37 25.34
C LYS A 164 6.42 -6.82 24.11
N TRP A 165 5.85 -7.03 22.95
CA TRP A 165 6.46 -6.63 21.69
C TRP A 165 5.71 -5.48 21.02
N LEU A 166 6.35 -4.32 20.93
CA LEU A 166 6.00 -3.25 20.03
C LEU A 166 6.58 -3.61 18.66
N GLY A 167 5.74 -3.93 17.70
CA GLY A 167 6.18 -4.43 16.39
C GLY A 167 5.94 -3.45 15.26
N THR A 168 6.75 -3.55 14.21
CA THR A 168 6.51 -2.91 12.91
C THR A 168 7.04 -3.77 11.76
N LEU A 169 6.43 -3.60 10.58
CA LEU A 169 6.86 -4.20 9.32
C LEU A 169 7.18 -3.08 8.34
N ALA A 170 8.43 -2.94 7.95
CA ALA A 170 8.83 -1.87 7.04
C ALA A 170 10.12 -2.21 6.27
N GLY A 171 10.21 -1.76 5.01
CA GLY A 171 11.51 -1.56 4.39
C GLY A 171 12.25 -0.44 5.14
N LEU A 172 13.49 -0.67 5.56
CA LEU A 172 14.26 0.26 6.39
C LEU A 172 14.76 1.44 5.53
N ARG A 173 13.87 2.38 5.23
CA ARG A 173 14.12 3.59 4.43
C ARG A 173 13.88 4.83 5.27
N ALA A 174 14.54 5.95 4.96
CA ALA A 174 14.45 7.21 5.72
C ALA A 174 12.99 7.67 5.94
N VAL A 175 12.13 7.57 4.92
CA VAL A 175 10.71 7.95 5.02
C VAL A 175 9.93 7.18 6.08
N LYS A 176 10.41 5.99 6.50
CA LYS A 176 9.77 5.20 7.56
C LYS A 176 10.08 5.71 8.96
N ASN A 177 11.06 6.57 9.10
CA ASN A 177 11.47 7.25 10.34
C ASN A 177 11.50 6.33 11.56
N LEU A 178 12.10 5.14 11.38
CA LEU A 178 12.17 4.12 12.43
C LEU A 178 12.95 4.56 13.69
N PRO A 179 13.92 5.48 13.62
CA PRO A 179 14.52 6.09 14.82
C PRO A 179 13.49 6.79 15.73
N ARG A 180 12.37 7.32 15.22
CA ARG A 180 11.24 7.82 16.03
C ARG A 180 10.72 6.75 17.00
N MET A 181 10.55 5.51 16.54
CA MET A 181 10.10 4.40 17.39
C MET A 181 11.12 4.05 18.48
N VAL A 182 12.43 4.11 18.14
CA VAL A 182 13.51 3.87 19.12
C VAL A 182 13.47 4.94 20.21
N ARG A 183 13.27 6.21 19.84
CA ARG A 183 13.11 7.30 20.83
C ARG A 183 11.89 7.09 21.72
N ALA A 184 10.76 6.74 21.13
CA ALA A 184 9.53 6.49 21.88
C ALA A 184 9.66 5.29 22.85
N LEU A 185 10.44 4.27 22.49
CA LEU A 185 10.71 3.11 23.36
C LEU A 185 11.36 3.49 24.70
N ALA A 186 12.12 4.59 24.75
CA ALA A 186 12.79 5.05 25.97
C ALA A 186 11.80 5.33 27.12
N ALA A 187 10.59 5.77 26.80
CA ALA A 187 9.54 6.07 27.79
C ALA A 187 8.67 4.85 28.15
N LEU A 188 8.84 3.72 27.47
CA LEU A 188 8.03 2.54 27.70
C LEU A 188 8.62 1.64 28.80
N PRO A 189 7.76 0.89 29.55
CA PRO A 189 8.22 -0.05 30.58
C PRO A 189 9.25 -1.07 30.06
N PRO A 190 10.13 -1.58 30.93
CA PRO A 190 11.29 -2.40 30.52
C PRO A 190 10.92 -3.74 29.88
N GLU A 191 9.72 -4.28 30.14
CA GLU A 191 9.22 -5.50 29.50
C GLU A 191 8.87 -5.32 28.02
N TRP A 192 8.78 -4.08 27.54
CA TRP A 192 8.53 -3.80 26.13
C TRP A 192 9.80 -3.86 25.30
N GLN A 193 9.77 -4.68 24.25
CA GLN A 193 10.83 -4.80 23.25
C GLN A 193 10.32 -4.22 21.92
N LEU A 194 11.17 -3.48 21.21
CA LEU A 194 10.87 -3.02 19.85
C LEU A 194 11.36 -4.05 18.83
N VAL A 195 10.47 -4.55 18.01
CA VAL A 195 10.77 -5.55 16.98
C VAL A 195 10.48 -4.95 15.61
N ILE A 196 11.53 -4.67 14.84
CA ILE A 196 11.45 -4.07 13.50
C ILE A 196 11.72 -5.15 12.45
N VAL A 197 10.68 -5.63 11.78
CA VAL A 197 10.79 -6.66 10.75
C VAL A 197 10.97 -5.99 9.39
N GLY A 198 12.08 -6.29 8.72
CA GLY A 198 12.43 -5.77 7.40
C GLY A 198 13.91 -5.54 7.20
N GLU A 199 14.27 -5.11 6.00
CA GLU A 199 15.64 -4.79 5.60
C GLU A 199 15.69 -3.47 4.84
N GLY A 200 16.86 -2.84 4.80
CA GLY A 200 17.08 -1.62 4.06
C GLY A 200 18.27 -0.78 4.56
N PRO A 201 18.56 0.35 3.89
CA PRO A 201 19.75 1.16 4.14
C PRO A 201 19.79 1.80 5.54
N GLU A 202 18.63 2.04 6.18
CA GLU A 202 18.56 2.70 7.50
C GLU A 202 18.89 1.77 8.70
N ARG A 203 19.26 0.51 8.45
CA ARG A 203 19.53 -0.48 9.53
C ARG A 203 20.56 0.02 10.54
N GLU A 204 21.66 0.59 10.06
CA GLU A 204 22.71 1.09 10.92
C GLU A 204 22.32 2.38 11.66
N ALA A 205 21.53 3.25 11.04
CA ALA A 205 21.00 4.44 11.70
C ALA A 205 20.06 4.07 12.87
N ILE A 206 19.22 3.04 12.70
CA ILE A 206 18.36 2.52 13.78
C ILE A 206 19.19 1.96 14.94
N ARG A 207 20.25 1.19 14.63
CA ARG A 207 21.16 0.67 15.64
C ARG A 207 21.90 1.77 16.39
N ALA A 208 22.42 2.75 15.67
CA ALA A 208 23.13 3.90 16.26
C ALA A 208 22.23 4.66 17.22
N GLU A 209 20.94 4.89 16.85
CA GLU A 209 19.99 5.55 17.74
C GLU A 209 19.68 4.71 18.98
N ALA A 210 19.55 3.38 18.83
CA ALA A 210 19.33 2.48 19.95
C ALA A 210 20.53 2.47 20.92
N MET A 211 21.75 2.47 20.39
CA MET A 211 22.97 2.55 21.21
C MET A 211 23.11 3.90 21.92
N ARG A 212 22.80 5.00 21.21
CA ARG A 212 22.85 6.36 21.78
C ARG A 212 21.94 6.51 23.01
N LEU A 213 20.81 5.77 23.03
CA LEU A 213 19.81 5.79 24.09
C LEU A 213 19.97 4.64 25.11
N ASP A 214 21.04 3.84 25.01
CA ASP A 214 21.28 2.62 25.82
C ASP A 214 20.13 1.59 25.71
N LEU A 215 19.45 1.55 24.54
CA LEU A 215 18.32 0.66 24.25
C LEU A 215 18.67 -0.50 23.31
N GLY A 216 19.96 -0.70 22.99
CA GLY A 216 20.40 -1.75 22.08
C GLY A 216 19.91 -3.15 22.47
N HIS A 217 19.78 -3.41 23.76
CA HIS A 217 19.28 -4.67 24.32
C HIS A 217 17.75 -4.85 24.18
N ARG A 218 16.99 -3.78 23.88
CA ARG A 218 15.53 -3.77 23.72
C ARG A 218 15.09 -3.63 22.25
N VAL A 219 16.01 -3.47 21.29
CA VAL A 219 15.69 -3.30 19.86
C VAL A 219 16.12 -4.53 19.09
N GLN A 220 15.18 -5.22 18.48
CA GLN A 220 15.37 -6.42 17.70
C GLN A 220 15.17 -6.14 16.22
N LEU A 221 16.14 -6.56 15.38
CA LEU A 221 16.13 -6.41 13.92
C LEU A 221 16.27 -7.80 13.26
N PRO A 222 15.23 -8.63 13.25
CA PRO A 222 15.30 -10.01 12.76
C PRO A 222 15.60 -10.12 11.27
N GLY A 223 15.39 -9.04 10.51
CA GLY A 223 15.51 -9.04 9.07
C GLY A 223 14.18 -9.16 8.35
N HIS A 224 14.25 -9.45 7.04
CA HIS A 224 13.07 -9.63 6.20
C HIS A 224 12.39 -10.97 6.49
N VAL A 225 11.07 -10.96 6.52
CA VAL A 225 10.20 -12.15 6.59
C VAL A 225 9.34 -12.19 5.35
N ALA A 226 9.41 -13.30 4.61
CA ALA A 226 8.70 -13.43 3.34
C ALA A 226 7.17 -13.51 3.50
N ASP A 227 6.71 -14.11 4.60
CA ASP A 227 5.28 -14.23 4.94
C ASP A 227 5.01 -13.55 6.29
N PRO A 228 4.55 -12.30 6.30
CA PRO A 228 4.25 -11.55 7.52
C PRO A 228 3.20 -12.22 8.42
N ALA A 229 2.27 -12.99 7.85
CA ALA A 229 1.23 -13.68 8.61
C ALA A 229 1.79 -14.67 9.62
N THR A 230 3.01 -15.16 9.40
CA THR A 230 3.69 -16.06 10.34
C THR A 230 4.25 -15.37 11.58
N ALA A 231 4.32 -14.05 11.59
CA ALA A 231 5.05 -13.30 12.62
C ALA A 231 4.25 -12.17 13.29
N VAL A 232 3.40 -11.47 12.55
CA VAL A 232 2.71 -10.25 13.04
C VAL A 232 1.89 -10.50 14.30
N GLY A 233 1.23 -11.64 14.41
CA GLY A 233 0.47 -12.02 15.61
C GLY A 233 1.32 -12.25 16.88
N LEU A 234 2.67 -12.17 16.82
CA LEU A 234 3.54 -12.14 17.99
C LEU A 234 3.57 -10.77 18.69
N PHE A 235 3.23 -9.71 17.98
CA PHE A 235 3.23 -8.37 18.53
C PHE A 235 2.07 -8.18 19.53
N ASP A 236 2.28 -7.34 20.54
CA ASP A 236 1.22 -6.91 21.47
C ASP A 236 0.63 -5.56 21.08
N LEU A 237 1.40 -4.77 20.33
CA LEU A 237 1.02 -3.48 19.78
C LEU A 237 1.75 -3.28 18.46
N PHE A 238 1.09 -2.73 17.47
CA PHE A 238 1.72 -2.35 16.21
C PHE A 238 1.91 -0.83 16.15
N ALA A 239 3.06 -0.39 15.65
CA ALA A 239 3.27 1.01 15.36
C ALA A 239 3.81 1.23 13.94
N LEU A 240 3.35 2.31 13.33
CA LEU A 240 3.87 2.87 12.10
C LEU A 240 4.46 4.25 12.41
N SER A 241 5.74 4.50 12.07
CA SER A 241 6.43 5.77 12.37
C SER A 241 6.72 6.62 11.13
N SER A 242 6.16 6.25 9.99
CA SER A 242 6.45 6.87 8.69
C SER A 242 6.08 8.36 8.65
N ASP A 243 6.88 9.14 7.93
CA ASP A 243 6.59 10.53 7.64
C ASP A 243 5.64 10.69 6.44
N SER A 244 5.55 9.66 5.57
CA SER A 244 4.65 9.63 4.43
C SER A 244 4.28 8.20 4.05
N GLU A 245 3.01 7.99 3.74
CA GLU A 245 2.43 6.75 3.21
C GLU A 245 1.32 7.08 2.21
N GLN A 246 0.83 6.05 1.50
CA GLN A 246 -0.44 6.11 0.78
C GLN A 246 -1.50 5.29 1.54
N ALA A 247 -1.44 3.97 1.40
CA ALA A 247 -2.29 3.01 2.08
C ALA A 247 -1.43 1.82 2.52
N PRO A 248 -0.79 1.88 3.72
CA PRO A 248 0.24 0.93 4.13
C PRO A 248 -0.34 -0.46 4.42
N LEU A 249 0.10 -1.48 3.67
CA LEU A 249 -0.32 -2.87 3.86
C LEU A 249 0.00 -3.38 5.26
N SER A 250 1.12 -2.96 5.86
CA SER A 250 1.52 -3.38 7.20
C SER A 250 0.51 -2.99 8.29
N VAL A 251 -0.23 -1.89 8.10
CA VAL A 251 -1.35 -1.52 8.99
C VAL A 251 -2.51 -2.50 8.82
N ILE A 252 -2.85 -2.89 7.57
CA ILE A 252 -3.91 -3.87 7.31
C ILE A 252 -3.53 -5.23 7.91
N GLU A 253 -2.27 -5.65 7.76
CA GLU A 253 -1.71 -6.88 8.33
C GLU A 253 -1.81 -6.90 9.86
N ALA A 254 -1.45 -5.79 10.50
CA ALA A 254 -1.59 -5.63 11.95
C ALA A 254 -3.06 -5.68 12.41
N MET A 255 -3.94 -4.99 11.70
CA MET A 255 -5.39 -5.02 11.96
C MET A 255 -5.95 -6.43 11.82
N ALA A 256 -5.60 -7.15 10.74
CA ALA A 256 -6.04 -8.51 10.48
C ALA A 256 -5.55 -9.49 11.57
N ALA A 257 -4.33 -9.29 12.10
CA ALA A 257 -3.80 -10.02 13.24
C ALA A 257 -4.50 -9.65 14.58
N GLY A 258 -5.33 -8.59 14.60
CA GLY A 258 -6.06 -8.15 15.79
C GLY A 258 -5.23 -7.29 16.72
N LEU A 259 -4.35 -6.47 16.17
CA LEU A 259 -3.53 -5.53 16.93
C LEU A 259 -4.15 -4.14 16.97
N ALA A 260 -3.98 -3.45 18.09
CA ALA A 260 -4.12 -2.01 18.12
C ALA A 260 -2.96 -1.37 17.33
N VAL A 261 -3.21 -0.20 16.73
CA VAL A 261 -2.28 0.51 15.88
C VAL A 261 -2.03 1.91 16.41
N VAL A 262 -0.77 2.30 16.56
CA VAL A 262 -0.34 3.70 16.77
C VAL A 262 0.36 4.17 15.53
N SER A 263 -0.03 5.34 15.01
CA SER A 263 0.55 5.89 13.78
C SER A 263 0.34 7.40 13.69
N PRO A 264 1.25 8.15 13.08
CA PRO A 264 0.90 9.47 12.54
C PRO A 264 -0.23 9.33 11.50
N ALA A 265 -1.04 10.38 11.35
CA ALA A 265 -2.11 10.45 10.34
C ALA A 265 -1.52 10.71 8.94
N VAL A 266 -0.75 9.74 8.44
CA VAL A 266 -0.12 9.77 7.11
C VAL A 266 -0.91 8.92 6.12
N GLY A 267 -1.09 9.43 4.90
CA GLY A 267 -1.92 8.77 3.89
C GLY A 267 -3.33 8.47 4.42
N ASP A 268 -3.80 7.29 4.14
CA ASP A 268 -5.16 6.86 4.51
C ASP A 268 -5.26 6.20 5.90
N VAL A 269 -4.18 6.14 6.71
CA VAL A 269 -4.16 5.39 7.97
C VAL A 269 -5.34 5.73 8.88
N ALA A 270 -5.68 7.02 9.04
CA ALA A 270 -6.78 7.45 9.90
C ALA A 270 -8.16 6.92 9.44
N SER A 271 -8.34 6.71 8.13
CA SER A 271 -9.56 6.16 7.55
C SER A 271 -9.55 4.63 7.46
N MET A 272 -8.35 4.02 7.48
CA MET A 272 -8.19 2.57 7.40
C MET A 272 -8.50 1.87 8.71
N VAL A 273 -8.13 2.45 9.85
CA VAL A 273 -8.33 1.83 11.16
C VAL A 273 -9.79 1.88 11.61
N ALA A 274 -10.19 0.92 12.45
CA ALA A 274 -11.50 0.94 13.08
C ALA A 274 -11.71 2.21 13.93
N GLU A 275 -12.95 2.64 14.11
CA GLU A 275 -13.30 3.85 14.87
C GLU A 275 -12.68 3.86 16.27
N ALA A 276 -12.72 2.72 16.96
CA ALA A 276 -12.13 2.56 18.30
C ALA A 276 -10.60 2.78 18.33
N ASN A 277 -9.92 2.67 17.20
CA ASN A 277 -8.48 2.90 17.10
C ASN A 277 -8.10 4.35 16.74
N ARG A 278 -9.01 5.14 16.18
CA ARG A 278 -8.74 6.51 15.70
C ARG A 278 -8.11 7.45 16.74
N PRO A 279 -8.45 7.38 18.05
CA PRO A 279 -7.81 8.23 19.06
C PRO A 279 -6.26 8.04 19.17
N PHE A 280 -5.74 6.95 18.63
CA PHE A 280 -4.30 6.62 18.66
C PHE A 280 -3.60 6.89 17.32
N ILE A 281 -4.30 7.57 16.40
CA ILE A 281 -3.72 8.11 15.18
C ILE A 281 -3.40 9.58 15.43
N THR A 282 -2.12 9.91 15.50
CA THR A 282 -1.61 11.19 15.99
C THR A 282 -1.36 12.19 14.86
N PRO A 283 -1.25 13.49 15.15
CA PRO A 283 -0.86 14.46 14.14
C PRO A 283 0.50 14.11 13.49
N PRO A 284 0.65 14.32 12.16
CA PRO A 284 1.93 14.11 11.50
C PRO A 284 3.02 15.01 12.09
N GLY A 285 4.22 14.45 12.32
CA GLY A 285 5.36 15.20 12.86
C GLY A 285 5.32 15.48 14.36
N ASP A 286 4.27 15.07 15.08
CA ASP A 286 4.16 15.21 16.53
C ASP A 286 4.72 13.97 17.24
N ASP A 287 6.03 13.99 17.53
CA ASP A 287 6.72 12.88 18.21
C ASP A 287 6.25 12.71 19.68
N ALA A 288 5.80 13.81 20.33
CA ALA A 288 5.28 13.75 21.69
C ALA A 288 3.93 13.03 21.73
N ALA A 289 2.98 13.42 20.90
CA ALA A 289 1.68 12.76 20.80
C ALA A 289 1.84 11.27 20.40
N PHE A 290 2.80 10.95 19.53
CA PHE A 290 3.10 9.57 19.15
C PHE A 290 3.59 8.75 20.35
N ALA A 291 4.51 9.27 21.15
CA ALA A 291 5.03 8.62 22.35
C ALA A 291 3.95 8.47 23.43
N GLU A 292 3.09 9.48 23.62
CA GLU A 292 1.95 9.42 24.54
C GLU A 292 0.95 8.34 24.15
N ALA A 293 0.58 8.26 22.88
CA ALA A 293 -0.32 7.23 22.36
C ALA A 293 0.24 5.81 22.55
N LEU A 294 1.55 5.62 22.32
CA LEU A 294 2.23 4.36 22.63
C LEU A 294 2.18 4.03 24.11
N SER A 295 2.55 4.97 24.99
CA SER A 295 2.55 4.80 26.44
C SER A 295 1.16 4.45 26.97
N ALA A 296 0.11 5.13 26.52
CA ALA A 296 -1.26 4.85 26.89
C ALA A 296 -1.69 3.42 26.54
N LEU A 297 -1.41 2.98 25.30
CA LEU A 297 -1.72 1.60 24.90
C LEU A 297 -0.79 0.57 25.52
N CYS A 298 0.45 0.90 25.84
CA CYS A 298 1.33 -0.02 26.56
C CYS A 298 0.84 -0.29 27.99
N ALA A 299 0.21 0.68 28.63
CA ALA A 299 -0.29 0.57 29.99
C ALA A 299 -1.67 -0.14 30.08
N ASP A 300 -2.45 -0.23 29.00
CA ASP A 300 -3.83 -0.75 29.02
C ASP A 300 -4.01 -1.97 28.10
N ASP A 301 -3.83 -3.16 28.66
CA ASP A 301 -4.04 -4.45 27.99
C ASP A 301 -5.50 -4.65 27.53
N VAL A 302 -6.46 -4.10 28.26
CA VAL A 302 -7.89 -4.25 27.95
C VAL A 302 -8.23 -3.40 26.73
N ALA A 303 -7.77 -2.15 26.71
CA ALA A 303 -7.96 -1.27 25.57
C ALA A 303 -7.28 -1.86 24.32
N ARG A 304 -6.02 -2.34 24.42
CA ARG A 304 -5.34 -2.96 23.27
C ARG A 304 -6.14 -4.11 22.68
N ARG A 305 -6.63 -5.02 23.49
CA ARG A 305 -7.44 -6.17 23.01
C ARG A 305 -8.73 -5.70 22.36
N ARG A 306 -9.47 -4.82 23.02
CA ARG A 306 -10.74 -4.27 22.49
C ARG A 306 -10.54 -3.59 21.13
N ILE A 307 -9.50 -2.76 21.01
CA ILE A 307 -9.17 -2.05 19.76
C ILE A 307 -8.71 -3.05 18.69
N GLY A 308 -7.87 -4.01 19.05
CA GLY A 308 -7.41 -5.06 18.14
C GLY A 308 -8.54 -5.90 17.56
N ASP A 309 -9.53 -6.27 18.40
CA ASP A 309 -10.71 -7.00 17.93
C ASP A 309 -11.59 -6.15 16.99
N ALA A 310 -11.72 -4.84 17.27
CA ALA A 310 -12.41 -3.91 16.36
C ALA A 310 -11.67 -3.79 15.01
N ASN A 311 -10.36 -3.64 15.05
CA ASN A 311 -9.51 -3.59 13.86
C ASN A 311 -9.62 -4.88 13.02
N ARG A 312 -9.57 -6.05 13.66
CA ARG A 312 -9.72 -7.35 12.97
C ARG A 312 -11.06 -7.45 12.25
N LYS A 313 -12.15 -7.09 12.93
CA LYS A 313 -13.49 -7.10 12.32
C LYS A 313 -13.57 -6.14 11.14
N HIS A 314 -13.02 -4.95 11.28
CA HIS A 314 -13.00 -3.94 10.23
C HIS A 314 -12.16 -4.37 9.03
N ALA A 315 -10.93 -4.88 9.25
CA ALA A 315 -10.07 -5.37 8.19
C ALA A 315 -10.74 -6.49 7.39
N ARG A 316 -11.40 -7.44 8.07
CA ARG A 316 -12.12 -8.54 7.41
C ARG A 316 -13.31 -8.06 6.60
N ALA A 317 -14.03 -7.04 7.04
CA ALA A 317 -15.22 -6.53 6.36
C ALA A 317 -14.90 -5.66 5.15
N GLU A 318 -13.81 -4.86 5.21
CA GLU A 318 -13.54 -3.80 4.23
C GLU A 318 -12.23 -3.97 3.45
N LEU A 319 -11.23 -4.65 4.05
CA LEU A 319 -9.86 -4.73 3.56
C LEU A 319 -9.43 -6.18 3.27
N ASP A 320 -10.40 -7.09 3.12
CA ASP A 320 -10.14 -8.46 2.67
C ASP A 320 -10.01 -8.53 1.15
N ALA A 321 -9.08 -9.35 0.68
CA ALA A 321 -8.82 -9.51 -0.75
C ALA A 321 -10.07 -9.92 -1.55
N SER A 322 -10.97 -10.72 -0.98
CA SER A 322 -12.22 -11.11 -1.62
C SER A 322 -13.15 -9.90 -1.86
N VAL A 323 -13.20 -8.96 -0.91
CA VAL A 323 -13.96 -7.70 -1.04
C VAL A 323 -13.36 -6.82 -2.12
N MET A 324 -12.04 -6.69 -2.13
CA MET A 324 -11.31 -5.95 -3.17
C MET A 324 -11.57 -6.54 -4.56
N PHE A 325 -11.44 -7.85 -4.72
CA PHE A 325 -11.68 -8.51 -6.00
C PHE A 325 -13.13 -8.35 -6.47
N ALA A 326 -14.11 -8.44 -5.58
CA ALA A 326 -15.51 -8.18 -5.93
C ALA A 326 -15.72 -6.74 -6.46
N ARG A 327 -15.07 -5.74 -5.85
CA ARG A 327 -15.12 -4.34 -6.31
C ARG A 327 -14.46 -4.20 -7.70
N TYR A 328 -13.30 -4.84 -7.94
CA TYR A 328 -12.67 -4.86 -9.26
C TYR A 328 -13.55 -5.54 -10.31
N ALA A 329 -14.14 -6.70 -9.99
CA ALA A 329 -15.04 -7.40 -10.88
C ALA A 329 -16.25 -6.54 -11.29
N GLN A 330 -16.80 -5.78 -10.35
CA GLN A 330 -17.89 -4.82 -10.64
C GLN A 330 -17.43 -3.72 -11.60
N VAL A 331 -16.26 -3.11 -11.37
CA VAL A 331 -15.72 -2.05 -12.24
C VAL A 331 -15.48 -2.57 -13.66
N TYR A 332 -14.87 -3.75 -13.78
CA TYR A 332 -14.56 -4.37 -15.07
C TYR A 332 -15.84 -4.83 -15.79
N GLY A 333 -16.77 -5.44 -15.07
CA GLY A 333 -18.09 -5.82 -15.60
C GLY A 333 -18.85 -4.61 -16.14
N THR A 334 -18.91 -3.53 -15.36
CA THR A 334 -19.56 -2.28 -15.78
C THR A 334 -18.93 -1.71 -17.06
N ALA A 335 -17.61 -1.69 -17.18
CA ALA A 335 -16.92 -1.22 -18.39
C ALA A 335 -17.22 -2.07 -19.63
N LEU A 336 -17.48 -3.36 -19.44
CA LEU A 336 -17.85 -4.31 -20.50
C LEU A 336 -19.35 -4.36 -20.78
N GLY A 337 -20.17 -3.57 -20.06
CA GLY A 337 -21.62 -3.65 -20.16
C GLY A 337 -22.23 -4.96 -19.65
N ARG A 338 -21.54 -5.64 -18.71
CA ARG A 338 -21.95 -6.91 -18.12
C ARG A 338 -22.34 -6.72 -16.65
N SER A 339 -23.28 -7.52 -16.15
CA SER A 339 -23.70 -7.52 -14.75
C SER A 339 -22.66 -8.18 -13.82
N SER A 340 -21.78 -9.01 -14.35
CA SER A 340 -20.69 -9.68 -13.62
C SER A 340 -19.46 -9.78 -14.50
N PHE A 341 -18.30 -9.89 -13.87
CA PHE A 341 -17.02 -10.20 -14.49
C PHE A 341 -16.67 -11.65 -14.12
N PRO A 342 -16.20 -12.47 -15.08
CA PRO A 342 -15.86 -13.86 -14.84
C PRO A 342 -14.72 -14.06 -13.83
#